data_8c2e269193e700cba04d02f701c3d3c1
#
_entry.id   8c2e269193e700cba04d02f701c3d3c1
#
_cell.length_a   1.000
_cell.length_b   1.000
_cell.length_c   1.000
_cell.angle_alpha   90.00
_cell.angle_beta   90.00
_cell.angle_gamma   90.00
#
_symmetry.space_group_name_H-M   'P 1'
#
loop_
_entity.id
_entity.type
_entity.pdbx_description
1 polymer ?
#
loop_
_entity_poly.entity_id
_entity_poly.type
_entity_poly.pdbx_seq_one_letter_code
_entity_poly.pdbx_strand_id
1 'polypeptide(L)'
;MAGSPASKELALQYLIYHVSRLEAVPERPFGRMTKPIFGVIADDLTGGMETAAMLIAAGIDCGFVTEPDLVASLGDPPAIVVAQKTRVIPADRAVAKTERAARALLARGARQIFFKYCATFDSTDRGNIGPVSDLLMQLSGAEYTAFCPASPALRRTVYNGHLFLGTELISESPKRNDPLTPMTDPDLVRVLQRQTQNKVGLLAHPLLGAGLDPLKRAIAEETARGVRYFIADTIYERDLATLAALTSDWKLMTGNATIVQHYPEIWKARGLIPTAKTSPSLPAVGGAGVVLAGSCAERTLEQLAEFEKCHPVLRIDLLKADGVESAVAAALDWARPRLENGPVGIATSESHDAVNLAQQRYGREGAAQLAEGILGRLAVSLRSAGVRRFVVAGGETSGSIVDHLGIRRLRVGPYGGPGIGTAVTDEDDPVALCLKSGKLGPVDLFATTLQSMLHPEGIN
;
A
#
# COMPACT_ATOMS: atom_id res chain seq x y z
N MET A 1 -4.27 -10.41 17.52
CA MET A 1 -4.38 -9.73 18.82
C MET A 1 -3.92 -8.30 18.60
N ALA A 2 -4.83 -7.34 18.75
CA ALA A 2 -4.49 -5.92 18.67
C ALA A 2 -3.47 -5.60 19.78
N GLY A 3 -2.42 -4.88 19.45
CA GLY A 3 -1.42 -4.47 20.42
C GLY A 3 -2.09 -3.75 21.59
N SER A 4 -1.72 -4.13 22.82
CA SER A 4 -2.32 -3.61 24.06
C SER A 4 -2.24 -2.09 24.10
N PRO A 5 -3.23 -1.39 24.67
CA PRO A 5 -3.18 0.06 24.86
C PRO A 5 -1.88 0.53 25.49
N ALA A 6 -1.28 -0.25 26.38
CA ALA A 6 -0.01 0.02 27.03
C ALA A 6 1.19 0.11 26.06
N SER A 7 1.19 -0.64 24.95
CA SER A 7 2.28 -0.57 23.95
C SER A 7 2.20 0.71 23.10
N LYS A 8 1.00 1.21 22.83
CA LYS A 8 0.80 2.51 22.15
C LYS A 8 1.16 3.68 23.05
N GLU A 9 0.84 3.59 24.33
CA GLU A 9 1.14 4.62 25.31
C GLU A 9 2.63 4.74 25.60
N LEU A 10 3.35 3.61 25.70
CA LEU A 10 4.81 3.60 25.82
C LEU A 10 5.51 4.17 24.56
N ALA A 11 5.02 3.83 23.36
CA ALA A 11 5.54 4.39 22.12
C ALA A 11 5.29 5.90 22.02
N LEU A 12 4.13 6.37 22.49
CA LEU A 12 3.78 7.78 22.54
C LEU A 12 4.63 8.55 23.57
N GLN A 13 4.84 7.99 24.76
CA GLN A 13 5.71 8.58 25.79
C GLN A 13 7.18 8.64 25.33
N TYR A 14 7.66 7.61 24.64
CA TYR A 14 8.99 7.59 24.05
C TYR A 14 9.13 8.65 22.96
N LEU A 15 8.11 8.81 22.13
CA LEU A 15 8.06 9.84 21.07
C LEU A 15 8.05 11.25 21.68
N ILE A 16 7.22 11.49 22.69
CA ILE A 16 7.14 12.77 23.42
C ILE A 16 8.48 13.11 24.08
N TYR A 17 9.14 12.14 24.72
CA TYR A 17 10.45 12.34 25.37
C TYR A 17 11.54 12.71 24.36
N HIS A 18 11.55 12.12 23.18
CA HIS A 18 12.53 12.44 22.14
C HIS A 18 12.18 13.68 21.32
N VAL A 19 10.90 13.97 21.11
CA VAL A 19 10.44 15.18 20.42
C VAL A 19 10.66 16.44 21.26
N SER A 20 10.52 16.36 22.58
CA SER A 20 10.77 17.49 23.49
C SER A 20 12.25 17.91 23.61
N ARG A 21 13.18 17.09 23.11
CA ARG A 21 14.62 17.38 23.01
C ARG A 21 15.08 17.86 21.65
N LEU A 22 14.17 17.97 20.67
CA LEU A 22 14.48 18.61 19.40
C LEU A 22 14.60 20.12 19.66
N GLU A 23 15.76 20.69 19.37
CA GLU A 23 15.98 22.13 19.48
C GLU A 23 14.89 22.90 18.75
N ALA A 24 14.30 23.89 19.43
CA ALA A 24 13.28 24.75 18.85
C ALA A 24 13.85 25.47 17.62
N VAL A 25 13.37 25.07 16.45
CA VAL A 25 13.61 25.84 15.21
C VAL A 25 12.90 27.17 15.38
N PRO A 26 13.57 28.32 15.13
CA PRO A 26 12.96 29.64 15.31
C PRO A 26 11.66 29.74 14.50
N GLU A 27 10.58 30.15 15.20
CA GLU A 27 9.26 30.38 14.60
C GLU A 27 9.34 31.40 13.48
N ARG A 28 9.15 30.94 12.24
CA ARG A 28 8.76 31.85 11.16
C ARG A 28 7.25 31.96 11.13
N PRO A 29 6.65 33.17 10.99
CA PRO A 29 5.20 33.30 10.91
C PRO A 29 4.68 32.55 9.70
N PHE A 30 3.78 31.60 9.94
CA PHE A 30 3.20 30.75 8.91
C PHE A 30 2.23 31.56 8.01
N GLY A 31 2.69 31.86 6.80
CA GLY A 31 1.78 32.01 5.69
C GLY A 31 1.10 30.64 5.39
N ARG A 32 -0.16 30.67 4.94
CA ARG A 32 -0.92 29.48 4.51
C ARG A 32 0.00 28.55 3.70
N MET A 33 0.24 27.32 4.22
CA MET A 33 1.07 26.35 3.48
C MET A 33 0.27 25.90 2.25
N THR A 34 0.73 26.31 1.08
CA THR A 34 0.14 26.01 -0.23
C THR A 34 0.85 24.85 -0.94
N LYS A 35 1.74 24.13 -0.25
CA LYS A 35 2.59 23.09 -0.85
C LYS A 35 2.57 21.81 -0.01
N PRO A 36 2.48 20.63 -0.62
CA PRO A 36 2.56 19.37 0.10
C PRO A 36 3.92 19.23 0.77
N ILE A 37 3.92 18.73 2.01
CA ILE A 37 5.14 18.39 2.74
C ILE A 37 5.61 16.98 2.38
N PHE A 38 4.69 16.10 1.94
CA PHE A 38 4.93 14.69 1.76
C PHE A 38 4.32 14.19 0.44
N GLY A 39 5.18 13.72 -0.46
CA GLY A 39 4.79 13.09 -1.72
C GLY A 39 5.09 11.60 -1.68
N VAL A 40 4.08 10.76 -1.84
CA VAL A 40 4.22 9.30 -1.84
C VAL A 40 4.12 8.78 -3.26
N ILE A 41 5.05 7.90 -3.63
CA ILE A 41 4.98 7.10 -4.85
C ILE A 41 4.87 5.64 -4.40
N ALA A 42 3.73 5.01 -4.64
CA ALA A 42 3.51 3.63 -4.27
C ALA A 42 3.63 2.72 -5.49
N ASP A 43 4.30 1.58 -5.31
CA ASP A 43 4.52 0.57 -6.35
C ASP A 43 3.28 -0.27 -6.66
N ASP A 44 2.28 -0.21 -5.78
CA ASP A 44 0.97 -0.84 -5.96
C ASP A 44 -0.17 0.02 -5.40
N LEU A 45 -1.37 -0.21 -5.93
CA LEU A 45 -2.57 0.57 -5.57
C LEU A 45 -2.99 0.33 -4.12
N THR A 46 -3.05 -0.93 -3.67
CA THR A 46 -3.47 -1.30 -2.31
C THR A 46 -2.57 -0.67 -1.26
N GLY A 47 -1.26 -0.73 -1.47
CA GLY A 47 -0.30 -0.12 -0.56
C GLY A 47 -0.30 1.40 -0.61
N GLY A 48 -0.59 2.00 -1.76
CA GLY A 48 -0.84 3.44 -1.86
C GLY A 48 -2.05 3.86 -1.05
N MET A 49 -3.16 3.13 -1.16
CA MET A 49 -4.38 3.38 -0.36
C MET A 49 -4.13 3.18 1.13
N GLU A 50 -3.40 2.13 1.52
CA GLU A 50 -3.00 1.90 2.92
C GLU A 50 -2.21 3.09 3.48
N THR A 51 -1.25 3.62 2.71
CA THR A 51 -0.46 4.79 3.10
C THR A 51 -1.32 6.04 3.27
N ALA A 52 -2.21 6.32 2.32
CA ALA A 52 -3.15 7.44 2.40
C ALA A 52 -4.09 7.29 3.61
N ALA A 53 -4.64 6.09 3.81
CA ALA A 53 -5.55 5.80 4.92
C ALA A 53 -4.90 6.00 6.30
N MET A 54 -3.62 5.62 6.46
CA MET A 54 -2.85 5.87 7.69
C MET A 54 -2.67 7.36 7.97
N LEU A 55 -2.36 8.16 6.94
CA LEU A 55 -2.26 9.61 7.05
C LEU A 55 -3.61 10.24 7.44
N ILE A 56 -4.69 9.82 6.77
CA ILE A 56 -6.05 10.30 7.02
C ILE A 56 -6.50 9.96 8.45
N ALA A 57 -6.25 8.73 8.92
CA ALA A 57 -6.55 8.32 10.30
C ALA A 57 -5.81 9.15 11.35
N ALA A 58 -4.64 9.68 10.99
CA ALA A 58 -3.88 10.61 11.84
C ALA A 58 -4.32 12.08 11.68
N GLY A 59 -5.37 12.35 10.90
CA GLY A 59 -5.92 13.69 10.68
C GLY A 59 -5.17 14.51 9.62
N ILE A 60 -4.47 13.85 8.68
CA ILE A 60 -3.77 14.49 7.58
C ILE A 60 -4.64 14.39 6.32
N ASP A 61 -4.99 15.52 5.74
CA ASP A 61 -5.63 15.52 4.41
C ASP A 61 -4.66 14.99 3.36
N CYS A 62 -5.14 14.06 2.54
CA CYS A 62 -4.31 13.32 1.59
C CYS A 62 -4.99 13.22 0.22
N GLY A 63 -4.38 13.84 -0.79
CA GLY A 63 -4.77 13.64 -2.18
C GLY A 63 -4.32 12.28 -2.70
N PHE A 64 -5.16 11.60 -3.45
CA PHE A 64 -4.84 10.28 -4.01
C PHE A 64 -5.19 10.20 -5.50
N VAL A 65 -4.18 9.85 -6.31
CA VAL A 65 -4.33 9.65 -7.76
C VAL A 65 -3.57 8.42 -8.23
N THR A 66 -4.01 7.83 -9.34
CA THR A 66 -3.28 6.76 -10.03
C THR A 66 -2.45 7.27 -11.20
N GLU A 67 -2.74 8.49 -11.68
CA GLU A 67 -2.04 9.12 -12.79
C GLU A 67 -1.32 10.39 -12.33
N PRO A 68 -0.01 10.52 -12.61
CA PRO A 68 0.79 11.67 -12.19
C PRO A 68 0.28 13.02 -12.70
N ASP A 69 -0.32 13.04 -13.89
CA ASP A 69 -0.80 14.27 -14.54
C ASP A 69 -1.94 14.93 -13.74
N LEU A 70 -2.63 14.18 -12.89
CA LEU A 70 -3.71 14.67 -12.03
C LEU A 70 -3.19 15.34 -10.75
N VAL A 71 -1.92 15.21 -10.41
CA VAL A 71 -1.32 15.83 -9.21
C VAL A 71 -1.52 17.35 -9.21
N ALA A 72 -1.43 17.99 -10.36
CA ALA A 72 -1.62 19.43 -10.49
C ALA A 72 -3.06 19.88 -10.22
N SER A 73 -4.07 19.02 -10.44
CA SER A 73 -5.50 19.32 -10.24
C SER A 73 -6.00 19.06 -8.83
N LEU A 74 -5.18 18.44 -7.96
CA LEU A 74 -5.50 18.31 -6.55
C LEU A 74 -5.46 19.67 -5.86
N GLY A 75 -6.34 19.90 -4.89
CA GLY A 75 -6.25 21.05 -4.00
C GLY A 75 -4.88 21.15 -3.32
N ASP A 76 -4.76 21.79 -2.17
CA ASP A 76 -3.50 21.93 -1.43
C ASP A 76 -3.39 20.98 -0.22
N PRO A 77 -3.52 19.64 -0.40
CA PRO A 77 -3.39 18.71 0.70
C PRO A 77 -1.91 18.66 1.15
N PRO A 78 -1.64 18.52 2.46
CA PRO A 78 -0.29 18.38 2.98
C PRO A 78 0.41 17.09 2.53
N ALA A 79 -0.35 16.06 2.12
CA ALA A 79 0.19 14.83 1.56
C ALA A 79 -0.48 14.46 0.23
N ILE A 80 0.29 13.93 -0.71
CA ILE A 80 -0.22 13.44 -2.00
C ILE A 80 0.35 12.05 -2.24
N VAL A 81 -0.52 11.09 -2.59
CA VAL A 81 -0.15 9.74 -3.01
C VAL A 81 -0.40 9.57 -4.50
N VAL A 82 0.65 9.16 -5.22
CA VAL A 82 0.56 8.65 -6.60
C VAL A 82 0.76 7.14 -6.53
N ALA A 83 -0.32 6.38 -6.71
CA ALA A 83 -0.27 4.93 -6.67
C ALA A 83 -0.12 4.37 -8.09
N GLN A 84 0.88 3.53 -8.28
CA GLN A 84 1.24 2.97 -9.58
C GLN A 84 1.13 1.44 -9.56
N LYS A 85 1.35 0.81 -10.70
CA LYS A 85 1.44 -0.63 -10.88
C LYS A 85 2.85 -0.94 -11.41
N THR A 86 3.84 -0.86 -10.52
CA THR A 86 5.26 -0.93 -10.92
C THR A 86 6.04 -2.05 -10.22
N ARG A 87 5.47 -2.71 -9.21
CA ARG A 87 6.20 -3.68 -8.37
C ARG A 87 6.92 -4.77 -9.16
N VAL A 88 6.24 -5.37 -10.12
CA VAL A 88 6.71 -6.57 -10.84
C VAL A 88 7.04 -6.33 -12.32
N ILE A 89 7.06 -5.07 -12.75
CA ILE A 89 7.44 -4.73 -14.12
C ILE A 89 8.96 -4.53 -14.26
N PRO A 90 9.52 -4.62 -15.48
CA PRO A 90 10.94 -4.35 -15.74
C PRO A 90 11.40 -3.01 -15.17
N ALA A 91 12.65 -2.96 -14.69
CA ALA A 91 13.19 -1.81 -13.99
C ALA A 91 13.16 -0.51 -14.81
N ASP A 92 13.47 -0.58 -16.10
CA ASP A 92 13.42 0.56 -17.03
C ASP A 92 12.02 1.18 -17.11
N ARG A 93 10.99 0.34 -17.18
CA ARG A 93 9.59 0.80 -17.19
C ARG A 93 9.15 1.36 -15.84
N ALA A 94 9.59 0.74 -14.73
CA ALA A 94 9.30 1.22 -13.38
C ALA A 94 9.94 2.60 -13.16
N VAL A 95 11.19 2.78 -13.56
CA VAL A 95 11.94 4.04 -13.52
C VAL A 95 11.21 5.13 -14.32
N ALA A 96 10.82 4.86 -15.58
CA ALA A 96 10.14 5.84 -16.42
C ALA A 96 8.77 6.27 -15.84
N LYS A 97 7.98 5.34 -15.30
CA LYS A 97 6.72 5.67 -14.64
C LYS A 97 6.93 6.47 -13.36
N THR A 98 7.89 6.07 -12.54
CA THR A 98 8.23 6.75 -11.29
C THR A 98 8.78 8.15 -11.53
N GLU A 99 9.55 8.36 -12.58
CA GLU A 99 10.05 9.69 -12.96
C GLU A 99 8.92 10.70 -13.15
N ARG A 100 7.89 10.34 -13.88
CA ARG A 100 6.72 11.20 -14.09
C ARG A 100 6.04 11.56 -12.77
N ALA A 101 5.84 10.57 -11.88
CA ALA A 101 5.24 10.78 -10.57
C ALA A 101 6.12 11.68 -9.68
N ALA A 102 7.42 11.43 -9.63
CA ALA A 102 8.36 12.21 -8.83
C ALA A 102 8.41 13.67 -9.31
N ARG A 103 8.52 13.90 -10.63
CA ARG A 103 8.52 15.26 -11.19
C ARG A 103 7.23 16.01 -10.89
N ALA A 104 6.05 15.35 -10.98
CA ALA A 104 4.77 15.97 -10.66
C ALA A 104 4.69 16.36 -9.16
N LEU A 105 5.12 15.49 -8.25
CA LEU A 105 5.12 15.76 -6.81
C LEU A 105 6.13 16.87 -6.45
N LEU A 106 7.34 16.84 -7.02
CA LEU A 106 8.37 17.86 -6.79
C LEU A 106 7.96 19.21 -7.37
N ALA A 107 7.35 19.25 -8.56
CA ALA A 107 6.81 20.48 -9.16
C ALA A 107 5.70 21.09 -8.29
N ARG A 108 4.91 20.22 -7.61
CA ARG A 108 3.91 20.65 -6.63
C ARG A 108 4.53 21.17 -5.33
N GLY A 109 5.82 20.93 -5.12
CA GLY A 109 6.61 21.43 -4.00
C GLY A 109 6.72 20.46 -2.83
N ALA A 110 6.53 19.16 -3.05
CA ALA A 110 6.76 18.13 -2.04
C ALA A 110 8.18 18.27 -1.46
N ARG A 111 8.27 18.32 -0.13
CA ARG A 111 9.57 18.48 0.56
C ARG A 111 10.28 17.14 0.75
N GLN A 112 9.50 16.08 0.97
CA GLN A 112 9.97 14.72 1.09
C GLN A 112 9.23 13.85 0.08
N ILE A 113 9.95 12.99 -0.63
CA ILE A 113 9.41 11.87 -1.40
C ILE A 113 9.51 10.61 -0.55
N PHE A 114 8.43 9.84 -0.50
CA PHE A 114 8.39 8.52 0.10
C PHE A 114 8.10 7.48 -0.99
N PHE A 115 9.08 6.60 -1.22
CA PHE A 115 8.88 5.47 -2.14
C PHE A 115 8.35 4.27 -1.35
N LYS A 116 7.09 3.92 -1.56
CA LYS A 116 6.40 2.84 -0.88
C LYS A 116 6.44 1.55 -1.69
N TYR A 117 6.97 0.50 -1.06
CA TYR A 117 6.98 -0.87 -1.58
C TYR A 117 6.51 -1.87 -0.51
N CYS A 118 6.51 -3.17 -0.87
CA CYS A 118 5.96 -4.25 -0.03
C CYS A 118 6.78 -4.52 1.24
N ALA A 119 6.10 -4.94 2.31
CA ALA A 119 6.75 -5.38 3.56
C ALA A 119 7.56 -6.68 3.42
N THR A 120 7.41 -7.39 2.33
CA THR A 120 8.21 -8.58 1.96
C THR A 120 9.33 -8.26 0.98
N PHE A 121 9.60 -6.98 0.74
CA PHE A 121 10.57 -6.44 -0.20
C PHE A 121 10.28 -6.79 -1.68
N ASP A 122 9.72 -7.95 -1.98
CA ASP A 122 9.26 -8.45 -3.29
C ASP A 122 10.17 -8.01 -4.46
N SER A 123 11.47 -8.26 -4.35
CA SER A 123 12.46 -7.80 -5.31
C SER A 123 13.57 -8.83 -5.47
N THR A 124 14.00 -9.04 -6.71
CA THR A 124 15.10 -9.95 -7.06
C THR A 124 16.33 -9.15 -7.48
N ASP A 125 17.40 -9.83 -7.89
CA ASP A 125 18.61 -9.18 -8.44
C ASP A 125 18.31 -8.29 -9.66
N ARG A 126 17.18 -8.54 -10.36
CA ARG A 126 16.67 -7.74 -11.47
C ARG A 126 15.47 -6.89 -11.05
N GLY A 127 15.28 -6.72 -9.75
CA GLY A 127 14.19 -5.90 -9.20
C GLY A 127 14.37 -4.42 -9.50
N ASN A 128 13.35 -3.67 -9.19
CA ASN A 128 13.31 -2.25 -9.53
C ASN A 128 13.44 -1.30 -8.32
N ILE A 129 13.49 -1.83 -7.09
CA ILE A 129 13.63 -0.99 -5.89
C ILE A 129 14.91 -0.15 -5.94
N GLY A 130 16.05 -0.75 -6.27
CA GLY A 130 17.32 -0.06 -6.43
C GLY A 130 17.28 1.01 -7.52
N PRO A 131 17.00 0.65 -8.80
CA PRO A 131 16.94 1.60 -9.91
C PRO A 131 15.95 2.74 -9.71
N VAL A 132 14.78 2.48 -9.13
CA VAL A 132 13.80 3.52 -8.79
C VAL A 132 14.35 4.44 -7.70
N SER A 133 15.01 3.90 -6.68
CA SER A 133 15.62 4.70 -5.62
C SER A 133 16.79 5.54 -6.13
N ASP A 134 17.59 5.04 -7.08
CA ASP A 134 18.66 5.78 -7.74
C ASP A 134 18.11 7.03 -8.46
N LEU A 135 17.01 6.85 -9.23
CA LEU A 135 16.31 7.95 -9.87
C LEU A 135 15.78 8.96 -8.84
N LEU A 136 15.10 8.48 -7.79
CA LEU A 136 14.50 9.35 -6.79
C LEU A 136 15.54 10.13 -5.98
N MET A 137 16.69 9.54 -5.67
CA MET A 137 17.82 10.25 -5.08
C MET A 137 18.29 11.41 -5.97
N GLN A 138 18.46 11.15 -7.26
CA GLN A 138 18.87 12.17 -8.22
C GLN A 138 17.84 13.30 -8.31
N LEU A 139 16.55 12.99 -8.47
CA LEU A 139 15.49 13.99 -8.65
C LEU A 139 15.21 14.80 -7.39
N SER A 140 15.25 14.18 -6.20
CA SER A 140 15.04 14.88 -4.93
C SER A 140 16.26 15.64 -4.45
N GLY A 141 17.45 15.31 -4.96
CA GLY A 141 18.72 15.81 -4.46
C GLY A 141 19.02 15.29 -3.06
N ALA A 142 18.55 14.09 -2.72
CA ALA A 142 18.93 13.43 -1.48
C ALA A 142 20.36 12.89 -1.58
N GLU A 143 21.13 13.03 -0.51
CA GLU A 143 22.49 12.51 -0.45
C GLU A 143 22.52 11.02 -0.09
N TYR A 144 21.57 10.59 0.72
CA TYR A 144 21.37 9.21 1.17
C TYR A 144 19.90 8.94 1.46
N THR A 145 19.55 7.68 1.59
CA THR A 145 18.21 7.26 1.99
C THR A 145 18.24 5.94 2.78
N ALA A 146 17.15 5.66 3.52
CA ALA A 146 16.95 4.40 4.22
C ALA A 146 15.89 3.54 3.54
N PHE A 147 16.00 2.23 3.76
CA PHE A 147 15.10 1.20 3.29
C PHE A 147 14.52 0.46 4.51
N CYS A 148 13.24 0.67 4.76
CA CYS A 148 12.51 0.06 5.88
C CYS A 148 11.30 -0.72 5.39
N PRO A 149 11.46 -1.97 4.94
CA PRO A 149 10.31 -2.82 4.57
C PRO A 149 9.51 -3.30 5.77
N ALA A 150 10.04 -3.20 6.98
CA ALA A 150 9.47 -3.80 8.17
C ALA A 150 8.06 -3.31 8.49
N SER A 151 7.27 -4.23 9.02
CA SER A 151 5.94 -4.04 9.58
C SER A 151 5.79 -4.97 10.79
N PRO A 152 6.27 -4.56 11.98
CA PRO A 152 6.32 -5.43 13.16
C PRO A 152 4.94 -5.96 13.57
N ALA A 153 3.90 -5.14 13.49
CA ALA A 153 2.52 -5.56 13.77
C ALA A 153 2.06 -6.73 12.89
N LEU A 154 2.60 -6.84 11.67
CA LEU A 154 2.36 -7.96 10.74
C LEU A 154 3.45 -9.03 10.83
N ARG A 155 4.32 -8.98 11.83
CA ARG A 155 5.44 -9.90 12.00
C ARG A 155 6.38 -9.96 10.79
N ARG A 156 6.63 -8.81 10.14
CA ARG A 156 7.69 -8.61 9.16
C ARG A 156 8.74 -7.74 9.82
N THR A 157 9.88 -8.32 10.11
CA THR A 157 10.95 -7.64 10.85
C THR A 157 12.27 -7.76 10.11
N VAL A 158 13.16 -6.79 10.32
CA VAL A 158 14.52 -6.82 9.80
C VAL A 158 15.48 -6.82 10.97
N TYR A 159 16.40 -7.77 11.01
CA TYR A 159 17.43 -7.87 12.02
C TYR A 159 18.76 -8.32 11.40
N ASN A 160 19.84 -7.59 11.70
CA ASN A 160 21.15 -7.75 11.05
C ASN A 160 21.05 -7.77 9.52
N GLY A 161 20.19 -6.90 8.96
CA GLY A 161 19.92 -6.83 7.53
C GLY A 161 19.06 -7.94 6.95
N HIS A 162 18.68 -8.94 7.75
CA HIS A 162 17.90 -10.10 7.29
C HIS A 162 16.41 -9.88 7.53
N LEU A 163 15.61 -10.15 6.51
CA LEU A 163 14.16 -10.04 6.56
C LEU A 163 13.52 -11.34 7.06
N PHE A 164 12.67 -11.22 8.07
CA PHE A 164 11.89 -12.30 8.65
C PHE A 164 10.41 -12.18 8.33
N LEU A 165 9.76 -13.31 8.14
CA LEU A 165 8.32 -13.47 8.05
C LEU A 165 7.84 -14.35 9.24
N GLY A 166 7.34 -13.72 10.29
CA GLY A 166 7.09 -14.41 11.54
C GLY A 166 8.40 -14.73 12.28
N THR A 167 8.71 -16.00 12.41
CA THR A 167 9.94 -16.52 13.02
C THR A 167 10.93 -17.08 12.00
N GLU A 168 10.53 -17.14 10.73
CA GLU A 168 11.32 -17.73 9.64
C GLU A 168 12.01 -16.62 8.83
N LEU A 169 13.17 -16.93 8.28
CA LEU A 169 13.76 -16.07 7.25
C LEU A 169 12.84 -16.04 6.02
N ILE A 170 12.76 -14.89 5.35
CA ILE A 170 11.90 -14.77 4.16
C ILE A 170 12.24 -15.84 3.11
N SER A 171 13.51 -16.24 3.01
CA SER A 171 14.00 -17.29 2.11
C SER A 171 13.60 -18.71 2.51
N GLU A 172 13.09 -18.91 3.71
CA GLU A 172 12.58 -20.20 4.22
C GLU A 172 11.07 -20.25 4.23
N SER A 173 10.43 -19.11 3.99
CA SER A 173 8.97 -18.95 3.90
C SER A 173 8.43 -19.28 2.49
N PRO A 174 7.11 -19.37 2.31
CA PRO A 174 6.51 -19.54 0.98
C PRO A 174 6.91 -18.48 -0.05
N LYS A 175 7.43 -17.30 0.39
CA LYS A 175 7.94 -16.25 -0.49
C LYS A 175 9.18 -16.67 -1.29
N ARG A 176 9.92 -17.69 -0.85
CA ARG A 176 11.02 -18.31 -1.62
C ARG A 176 10.56 -18.77 -3.01
N ASN A 177 9.33 -19.25 -3.09
CA ASN A 177 8.76 -19.84 -4.30
C ASN A 177 7.73 -18.91 -4.97
N ASP A 178 7.75 -17.60 -4.63
CA ASP A 178 6.88 -16.62 -5.29
C ASP A 178 7.17 -16.63 -6.81
N PRO A 179 6.13 -16.71 -7.65
CA PRO A 179 6.34 -16.86 -9.10
C PRO A 179 6.95 -15.64 -9.79
N LEU A 180 6.76 -14.44 -9.24
CA LEU A 180 7.20 -13.18 -9.85
C LEU A 180 8.44 -12.62 -9.15
N THR A 181 8.46 -12.71 -7.84
CA THR A 181 9.51 -12.14 -7.00
C THR A 181 9.97 -13.15 -5.94
N PRO A 182 10.63 -14.25 -6.33
CA PRO A 182 11.13 -15.25 -5.40
C PRO A 182 12.19 -14.64 -4.47
N MET A 183 11.91 -14.63 -3.17
CA MET A 183 12.80 -14.11 -2.13
C MET A 183 13.72 -15.24 -1.63
N THR A 184 14.78 -15.53 -2.38
CA THR A 184 15.71 -16.62 -2.09
C THR A 184 16.87 -16.22 -1.19
N ASP A 185 17.11 -14.91 -1.03
CA ASP A 185 18.15 -14.34 -0.18
C ASP A 185 17.49 -13.43 0.87
N PRO A 186 17.66 -13.71 2.18
CA PRO A 186 17.05 -12.90 3.23
C PRO A 186 17.84 -11.64 3.56
N ASP A 187 19.11 -11.53 3.16
CA ASP A 187 20.00 -10.39 3.42
C ASP A 187 19.68 -9.24 2.44
N LEU A 188 18.96 -8.25 2.93
CA LEU A 188 18.51 -7.11 2.13
C LEU A 188 19.65 -6.18 1.71
N VAL A 189 20.76 -6.12 2.45
CA VAL A 189 21.95 -5.36 2.04
C VAL A 189 22.48 -5.95 0.75
N ARG A 190 22.61 -7.27 0.71
CA ARG A 190 23.12 -8.01 -0.45
C ARG A 190 22.14 -7.98 -1.62
N VAL A 191 20.84 -8.15 -1.36
CA VAL A 191 19.79 -8.10 -2.39
C VAL A 191 19.75 -6.72 -3.05
N LEU A 192 19.74 -5.66 -2.25
CA LEU A 192 19.68 -4.29 -2.77
C LEU A 192 20.99 -3.92 -3.49
N GLN A 193 22.16 -4.33 -2.99
CA GLN A 193 23.45 -4.04 -3.61
C GLN A 193 23.55 -4.58 -5.05
N ARG A 194 22.85 -5.66 -5.37
CA ARG A 194 22.81 -6.21 -6.74
C ARG A 194 21.99 -5.37 -7.71
N GLN A 195 21.17 -4.46 -7.22
CA GLN A 195 20.28 -3.63 -8.01
C GLN A 195 20.82 -2.21 -8.25
N THR A 196 21.89 -1.79 -7.58
CA THR A 196 22.40 -0.41 -7.62
C THR A 196 23.92 -0.35 -7.58
N GLN A 197 24.47 0.75 -8.11
CA GLN A 197 25.89 1.07 -7.96
C GLN A 197 26.18 1.86 -6.67
N ASN A 198 25.14 2.38 -5.99
CA ASN A 198 25.31 3.04 -4.71
C ASN A 198 25.69 2.01 -3.64
N LYS A 199 26.67 2.36 -2.79
CA LYS A 199 27.07 1.47 -1.70
C LYS A 199 25.94 1.35 -0.67
N VAL A 200 25.58 0.11 -0.35
CA VAL A 200 24.54 -0.24 0.62
C VAL A 200 25.17 -0.60 1.96
N GLY A 201 24.70 0.01 3.04
CA GLY A 201 25.09 -0.27 4.41
C GLY A 201 23.90 -0.68 5.27
N LEU A 202 24.15 -0.89 6.55
CA LEU A 202 23.18 -1.32 7.54
C LEU A 202 23.12 -0.34 8.70
N LEU A 203 21.91 0.11 9.06
CA LEU A 203 21.60 0.71 10.34
C LEU A 203 21.18 -0.43 11.30
N ALA A 204 22.15 -1.00 11.97
CA ALA A 204 21.94 -2.16 12.83
C ALA A 204 21.08 -1.82 14.06
N HIS A 205 20.27 -2.76 14.53
CA HIS A 205 19.31 -2.58 15.62
C HIS A 205 19.89 -1.94 16.90
N PRO A 206 21.13 -2.28 17.36
CA PRO A 206 21.71 -1.60 18.52
C PRO A 206 21.85 -0.08 18.35
N LEU A 207 22.05 0.42 17.11
CA LEU A 207 22.11 1.86 16.84
C LEU A 207 20.76 2.53 16.99
N LEU A 208 19.68 1.86 16.52
CA LEU A 208 18.32 2.40 16.69
C LEU A 208 17.95 2.50 18.18
N GLY A 209 18.33 1.51 18.97
CA GLY A 209 18.13 1.51 20.41
C GLY A 209 18.95 2.55 21.17
N ALA A 210 20.05 3.04 20.58
CA ALA A 210 20.92 4.05 21.20
C ALA A 210 20.40 5.49 21.05
N GLY A 211 19.36 5.72 20.22
CA GLY A 211 18.74 7.03 20.03
C GLY A 211 19.25 7.79 18.79
N LEU A 212 18.71 9.01 18.59
CA LEU A 212 18.92 9.77 17.33
C LEU A 212 20.35 10.25 17.11
N ASP A 213 21.04 10.72 18.15
CA ASP A 213 22.39 11.28 17.99
C ASP A 213 23.44 10.24 17.60
N PRO A 214 23.48 9.05 18.22
CA PRO A 214 24.31 7.94 17.73
C PRO A 214 23.99 7.53 16.28
N LEU A 215 22.71 7.46 15.92
CA LEU A 215 22.29 7.16 14.55
C LEU A 215 22.79 8.20 13.54
N LYS A 216 22.62 9.49 13.84
CA LYS A 216 23.10 10.58 12.97
C LYS A 216 24.62 10.54 12.77
N ARG A 217 25.37 10.26 13.85
CA ARG A 217 26.83 10.11 13.73
C ARG A 217 27.22 8.92 12.88
N ALA A 218 26.60 7.75 13.09
CA ALA A 218 26.88 6.57 12.30
C ALA A 218 26.57 6.78 10.82
N ILE A 219 25.45 7.45 10.48
CA ILE A 219 25.12 7.79 9.10
C ILE A 219 26.17 8.73 8.50
N ALA A 220 26.60 9.77 9.22
CA ALA A 220 27.62 10.68 8.73
C ALA A 220 28.95 9.97 8.48
N GLU A 221 29.38 9.09 9.39
CA GLU A 221 30.61 8.28 9.24
C GLU A 221 30.52 7.34 8.04
N GLU A 222 29.42 6.60 7.88
CA GLU A 222 29.24 5.68 6.77
C GLU A 222 29.07 6.43 5.44
N THR A 223 28.40 7.58 5.45
CA THR A 223 28.29 8.45 4.25
C THR A 223 29.66 8.97 3.81
N ALA A 224 30.54 9.33 4.75
CA ALA A 224 31.93 9.70 4.46
C ALA A 224 32.74 8.54 3.84
N ARG A 225 32.35 7.28 4.13
CA ARG A 225 32.91 6.06 3.51
C ARG A 225 32.25 5.68 2.18
N GLY A 226 31.34 6.54 1.67
CA GLY A 226 30.66 6.36 0.40
C GLY A 226 29.36 5.59 0.45
N VAL A 227 28.85 5.20 1.62
CA VAL A 227 27.53 4.59 1.75
C VAL A 227 26.46 5.62 1.43
N ARG A 228 25.46 5.23 0.63
CA ARG A 228 24.32 6.09 0.23
C ARG A 228 22.99 5.48 0.58
N TYR A 229 22.91 4.17 0.69
CA TYR A 229 21.73 3.41 0.99
C TYR A 229 21.87 2.67 2.32
N PHE A 230 20.88 2.76 3.17
CA PHE A 230 20.88 2.15 4.49
C PHE A 230 19.68 1.22 4.66
N ILE A 231 19.92 -0.08 4.71
CA ILE A 231 18.90 -1.01 5.23
C ILE A 231 18.74 -0.72 6.72
N ALA A 232 17.53 -0.51 7.19
CA ALA A 232 17.26 -0.23 8.59
C ALA A 232 16.70 -1.47 9.30
N ASP A 233 17.44 -1.98 10.28
CA ASP A 233 16.90 -3.00 11.18
C ASP A 233 15.69 -2.44 11.93
N THR A 234 14.62 -3.24 12.01
CA THR A 234 13.38 -2.83 12.66
C THR A 234 12.66 -4.07 13.15
N ILE A 235 12.52 -4.19 14.46
CA ILE A 235 11.92 -5.36 15.13
C ILE A 235 10.63 -4.96 15.84
N TYR A 236 10.59 -3.76 16.40
CA TYR A 236 9.49 -3.25 17.21
C TYR A 236 8.89 -1.97 16.62
N GLU A 237 7.65 -1.65 17.01
CA GLU A 237 7.01 -0.37 16.62
C GLU A 237 7.79 0.86 17.06
N ARG A 238 8.48 0.80 18.21
CA ARG A 238 9.36 1.88 18.67
C ARG A 238 10.54 2.14 17.73
N ASP A 239 11.01 1.12 17.02
CA ASP A 239 12.10 1.26 16.06
C ASP A 239 11.62 2.05 14.85
N LEU A 240 10.38 1.80 14.40
CA LEU A 240 9.73 2.62 13.36
C LEU A 240 9.58 4.08 13.81
N ALA A 241 9.18 4.32 15.06
CA ALA A 241 9.06 5.67 15.60
C ALA A 241 10.43 6.40 15.63
N THR A 242 11.49 5.72 16.05
CA THR A 242 12.86 6.26 16.04
C THR A 242 13.30 6.56 14.61
N LEU A 243 13.07 5.64 13.66
CA LEU A 243 13.44 5.82 12.27
C LEU A 243 12.63 6.94 11.61
N ALA A 244 11.33 7.06 11.93
CA ALA A 244 10.51 8.18 11.44
C ALA A 244 11.00 9.52 11.98
N ALA A 245 11.38 9.61 13.26
CA ALA A 245 11.96 10.81 13.82
C ALA A 245 13.28 11.21 13.14
N LEU A 246 14.13 10.22 12.83
CA LEU A 246 15.38 10.41 12.10
C LEU A 246 15.16 10.94 10.68
N THR A 247 14.18 10.37 9.97
CA THR A 247 14.00 10.56 8.52
C THR A 247 12.94 11.62 8.16
N SER A 248 12.30 12.24 9.14
CA SER A 248 11.16 13.15 8.94
C SER A 248 11.46 14.46 8.19
N ASP A 249 12.73 14.80 8.02
CA ASP A 249 13.24 15.96 7.28
C ASP A 249 14.12 15.56 6.07
N TRP A 250 14.25 14.26 5.82
CA TRP A 250 15.00 13.79 4.66
C TRP A 250 14.23 14.07 3.37
N LYS A 251 14.96 14.33 2.29
CA LYS A 251 14.34 14.55 0.96
C LYS A 251 13.76 13.28 0.36
N LEU A 252 14.31 12.11 0.71
CA LEU A 252 13.86 10.79 0.27
C LEU A 252 13.86 9.83 1.45
N MET A 253 12.80 9.05 1.55
CA MET A 253 12.69 7.87 2.41
C MET A 253 12.02 6.75 1.62
N THR A 254 12.39 5.50 1.90
CA THR A 254 11.80 4.35 1.22
C THR A 254 11.39 3.26 2.23
N GLY A 255 10.28 2.59 1.98
CA GLY A 255 9.84 1.54 2.89
C GLY A 255 8.41 1.05 2.70
N ASN A 256 7.94 0.33 3.69
CA ASN A 256 6.55 -0.07 3.81
C ASN A 256 5.70 1.08 4.41
N ALA A 257 4.39 1.04 4.17
CA ALA A 257 3.44 2.05 4.67
C ALA A 257 3.49 2.23 6.20
N THR A 258 3.82 1.19 6.96
CA THR A 258 3.72 1.19 8.44
C THR A 258 4.53 2.31 9.10
N ILE A 259 5.69 2.69 8.56
CA ILE A 259 6.48 3.80 9.11
C ILE A 259 5.74 5.14 9.02
N VAL A 260 4.88 5.30 8.01
CA VAL A 260 4.21 6.57 7.70
C VAL A 260 3.28 7.02 8.85
N GLN A 261 2.72 6.08 9.61
CA GLN A 261 1.86 6.39 10.76
C GLN A 261 2.56 7.22 11.86
N HIS A 262 3.89 7.24 11.90
CA HIS A 262 4.66 7.96 12.92
C HIS A 262 5.02 9.40 12.51
N TYR A 263 4.95 9.77 11.23
CA TYR A 263 5.28 11.12 10.79
C TYR A 263 4.30 12.22 11.25
N PRO A 264 2.96 12.00 11.27
CA PRO A 264 2.01 13.04 11.62
C PRO A 264 2.26 13.72 12.96
N GLU A 265 2.58 12.94 14.00
CA GLU A 265 2.85 13.52 15.33
C GLU A 265 4.14 14.36 15.34
N ILE A 266 5.15 13.96 14.56
CA ILE A 266 6.39 14.72 14.39
C ILE A 266 6.11 16.04 13.66
N TRP A 267 5.30 16.00 12.61
CA TRP A 267 4.93 17.18 11.85
C TRP A 267 4.09 18.16 12.67
N LYS A 268 3.14 17.65 13.49
CA LYS A 268 2.37 18.46 14.46
C LYS A 268 3.28 19.14 15.47
N ALA A 269 4.19 18.36 16.08
CA ALA A 269 5.13 18.89 17.09
C ALA A 269 6.07 19.95 16.50
N ARG A 270 6.38 19.88 15.21
CA ARG A 270 7.17 20.89 14.49
C ARG A 270 6.34 22.05 13.90
N GLY A 271 5.04 22.07 14.14
CA GLY A 271 4.13 23.10 13.60
C GLY A 271 3.99 23.03 12.07
N LEU A 272 4.31 21.91 11.41
CA LEU A 272 4.23 21.78 9.96
C LEU A 272 2.80 21.51 9.47
N ILE A 273 1.92 21.04 10.34
CA ILE A 273 0.51 20.76 10.08
C ILE A 273 -0.34 21.18 11.28
N PRO A 274 -1.64 21.49 11.07
CA PRO A 274 -2.56 21.81 12.16
C PRO A 274 -2.72 20.64 13.13
N THR A 275 -2.97 20.96 14.40
CA THR A 275 -3.25 19.97 15.46
C THR A 275 -4.71 19.50 15.45
N ALA A 276 -5.60 20.15 14.69
CA ALA A 276 -7.01 19.76 14.62
C ALA A 276 -7.18 18.39 13.96
N LYS A 277 -7.90 17.50 14.62
CA LYS A 277 -8.31 16.23 14.05
C LYS A 277 -9.51 16.44 13.13
N THR A 278 -9.31 16.43 11.84
CA THR A 278 -10.38 16.16 10.90
C THR A 278 -10.37 14.64 10.63
N SER A 279 -11.46 13.97 10.99
CA SER A 279 -11.65 12.57 10.57
C SER A 279 -12.65 12.62 9.40
N PRO A 280 -12.19 12.65 8.14
CA PRO A 280 -13.10 12.66 7.02
C PRO A 280 -13.77 11.29 6.92
N SER A 281 -15.09 11.25 7.14
CA SER A 281 -15.90 10.11 6.74
C SER A 281 -16.03 10.10 5.21
N LEU A 282 -16.04 8.91 4.61
CA LEU A 282 -16.40 8.77 3.21
C LEU A 282 -17.91 9.07 3.04
N PRO A 283 -18.34 9.65 1.91
CA PRO A 283 -19.76 9.77 1.63
C PRO A 283 -20.42 8.41 1.48
N ALA A 284 -21.68 8.31 1.87
CA ALA A 284 -22.50 7.13 1.59
C ALA A 284 -22.69 6.96 0.07
N VAL A 285 -22.58 5.73 -0.41
CA VAL A 285 -22.80 5.41 -1.82
C VAL A 285 -23.90 4.34 -1.91
N GLY A 286 -25.02 4.74 -2.52
CA GLY A 286 -26.15 3.86 -2.82
C GLY A 286 -25.84 2.87 -3.96
N GLY A 287 -26.90 2.26 -4.50
CA GLY A 287 -26.81 1.31 -5.62
C GLY A 287 -26.47 -0.13 -5.18
N ALA A 288 -26.39 -1.02 -6.16
CA ALA A 288 -26.08 -2.42 -5.93
C ALA A 288 -24.61 -2.63 -5.48
N GLY A 289 -24.37 -3.71 -4.74
CA GLY A 289 -23.05 -4.10 -4.24
C GLY A 289 -22.53 -5.39 -4.84
N VAL A 290 -21.22 -5.50 -5.04
CA VAL A 290 -20.59 -6.73 -5.53
C VAL A 290 -19.25 -7.00 -4.81
N VAL A 291 -18.99 -8.28 -4.58
CA VAL A 291 -17.66 -8.78 -4.21
C VAL A 291 -17.00 -9.40 -5.45
N LEU A 292 -15.80 -8.95 -5.81
CA LEU A 292 -15.01 -9.51 -6.90
C LEU A 292 -13.70 -10.09 -6.33
N ALA A 293 -13.51 -11.41 -6.44
CA ALA A 293 -12.39 -12.09 -5.84
C ALA A 293 -11.55 -12.85 -6.89
N GLY A 294 -10.30 -12.39 -7.09
CA GLY A 294 -9.30 -13.09 -7.91
C GLY A 294 -8.20 -13.78 -7.09
N SER A 295 -8.20 -13.58 -5.77
CA SER A 295 -7.19 -14.16 -4.86
C SER A 295 -7.57 -15.55 -4.40
N CYS A 296 -6.64 -16.50 -4.52
CA CYS A 296 -6.77 -17.88 -4.03
C CYS A 296 -6.21 -18.05 -2.60
N ALA A 297 -5.91 -16.95 -1.90
CA ALA A 297 -5.43 -17.03 -0.52
C ALA A 297 -6.53 -17.58 0.40
N GLU A 298 -6.14 -18.43 1.35
CA GLU A 298 -7.04 -19.08 2.31
C GLU A 298 -8.02 -18.10 2.96
N ARG A 299 -7.52 -16.93 3.42
CA ARG A 299 -8.36 -15.88 4.00
C ARG A 299 -9.44 -15.38 3.04
N THR A 300 -9.15 -15.23 1.74
CA THR A 300 -10.17 -14.83 0.76
C THR A 300 -11.22 -15.92 0.55
N LEU A 301 -10.81 -17.18 0.56
CA LEU A 301 -11.74 -18.32 0.44
C LEU A 301 -12.65 -18.42 1.66
N GLU A 302 -12.12 -18.22 2.89
CA GLU A 302 -12.92 -18.13 4.13
C GLU A 302 -13.93 -16.98 4.06
N GLN A 303 -13.52 -15.80 3.58
CA GLN A 303 -14.39 -14.63 3.43
C GLN A 303 -15.49 -14.86 2.38
N LEU A 304 -15.20 -15.56 1.29
CA LEU A 304 -16.20 -15.95 0.29
C LEU A 304 -17.22 -16.94 0.89
N ALA A 305 -16.72 -17.94 1.63
CA ALA A 305 -17.59 -18.92 2.29
C ALA A 305 -18.49 -18.27 3.36
N GLU A 306 -17.98 -17.28 4.11
CA GLU A 306 -18.79 -16.51 5.06
C GLU A 306 -19.86 -15.68 4.35
N PHE A 307 -19.47 -14.98 3.27
CA PHE A 307 -20.39 -14.17 2.48
C PHE A 307 -21.49 -15.02 1.82
N GLU A 308 -21.17 -16.23 1.38
CA GLU A 308 -22.10 -17.17 0.73
C GLU A 308 -23.22 -17.67 1.65
N LYS A 309 -23.06 -17.56 2.97
CA LYS A 309 -24.14 -17.91 3.92
C LYS A 309 -25.39 -17.03 3.78
N CYS A 310 -25.20 -15.78 3.33
CA CYS A 310 -26.27 -14.79 3.23
C CYS A 310 -26.47 -14.25 1.81
N HIS A 311 -25.51 -14.43 0.91
CA HIS A 311 -25.50 -13.81 -0.41
C HIS A 311 -25.03 -14.80 -1.48
N PRO A 312 -25.61 -14.79 -2.69
CA PRO A 312 -25.21 -15.71 -3.75
C PRO A 312 -23.78 -15.43 -4.24
N VAL A 313 -23.03 -16.51 -4.46
CA VAL A 313 -21.66 -16.45 -4.98
C VAL A 313 -21.54 -17.29 -6.25
N LEU A 314 -21.06 -16.67 -7.34
CA LEU A 314 -20.66 -17.34 -8.57
C LEU A 314 -19.17 -17.63 -8.55
N ARG A 315 -18.79 -18.87 -8.81
CA ARG A 315 -17.39 -19.25 -9.06
C ARG A 315 -17.20 -19.53 -10.55
N ILE A 316 -16.32 -18.77 -11.19
CA ILE A 316 -15.99 -18.90 -12.61
C ILE A 316 -14.85 -19.91 -12.74
N ASP A 317 -15.13 -21.05 -13.34
CA ASP A 317 -14.12 -22.05 -13.68
C ASP A 317 -13.34 -21.59 -14.93
N LEU A 318 -12.08 -21.21 -14.75
CA LEU A 318 -11.22 -20.74 -15.84
C LEU A 318 -10.96 -21.80 -16.89
N LEU A 319 -11.06 -23.08 -16.56
CA LEU A 319 -10.87 -24.19 -17.50
C LEU A 319 -12.06 -24.37 -18.45
N LYS A 320 -13.25 -23.95 -18.01
CA LYS A 320 -14.50 -24.00 -18.81
C LYS A 320 -14.82 -22.68 -19.47
N ALA A 321 -14.07 -21.61 -19.17
CA ALA A 321 -14.25 -20.32 -19.80
C ALA A 321 -13.87 -20.39 -21.29
N ASP A 322 -14.84 -20.15 -22.15
CA ASP A 322 -14.62 -20.03 -23.61
C ASP A 322 -14.24 -18.58 -23.95
N GLY A 323 -13.12 -18.13 -23.36
CA GLY A 323 -12.60 -16.78 -23.46
C GLY A 323 -13.21 -15.77 -22.48
N VAL A 324 -12.64 -14.58 -22.47
CA VAL A 324 -13.00 -13.50 -21.52
C VAL A 324 -14.44 -13.02 -21.77
N GLU A 325 -14.82 -12.75 -23.01
CA GLU A 325 -16.13 -12.16 -23.35
C GLU A 325 -17.29 -13.09 -22.96
N SER A 326 -17.15 -14.38 -23.27
CA SER A 326 -18.17 -15.39 -22.94
C SER A 326 -18.34 -15.52 -21.41
N ALA A 327 -17.23 -15.57 -20.66
CA ALA A 327 -17.26 -15.62 -19.20
C ALA A 327 -17.90 -14.38 -18.58
N VAL A 328 -17.59 -13.20 -19.11
CA VAL A 328 -18.18 -11.92 -18.64
C VAL A 328 -19.69 -11.89 -18.92
N ALA A 329 -20.13 -12.27 -20.12
CA ALA A 329 -21.55 -12.30 -20.46
C ALA A 329 -22.32 -13.25 -19.54
N ALA A 330 -21.85 -14.48 -19.38
CA ALA A 330 -22.48 -15.46 -18.50
C ALA A 330 -22.53 -15.00 -17.02
N ALA A 331 -21.45 -14.41 -16.52
CA ALA A 331 -21.41 -13.88 -15.16
C ALA A 331 -22.36 -12.69 -14.97
N LEU A 332 -22.47 -11.81 -15.95
CA LEU A 332 -23.39 -10.66 -15.93
C LEU A 332 -24.85 -11.10 -15.96
N ASP A 333 -25.21 -12.07 -16.82
CA ASP A 333 -26.55 -12.63 -16.91
C ASP A 333 -26.95 -13.34 -15.61
N TRP A 334 -26.00 -14.01 -14.97
CA TRP A 334 -26.21 -14.59 -13.65
C TRP A 334 -26.41 -13.53 -12.56
N ALA A 335 -25.66 -12.43 -12.59
CA ALA A 335 -25.66 -11.39 -11.57
C ALA A 335 -26.90 -10.49 -11.61
N ARG A 336 -27.33 -10.04 -12.81
CA ARG A 336 -28.41 -9.06 -13.00
C ARG A 336 -29.67 -9.32 -12.17
N PRO A 337 -30.34 -10.48 -12.27
CA PRO A 337 -31.57 -10.73 -11.54
C PRO A 337 -31.36 -10.84 -10.02
N ARG A 338 -30.13 -11.10 -9.58
CA ARG A 338 -29.78 -11.26 -8.16
C ARG A 338 -29.44 -9.94 -7.47
N LEU A 339 -28.88 -8.99 -8.23
CA LEU A 339 -28.53 -7.65 -7.73
C LEU A 339 -29.74 -6.85 -7.26
N GLU A 340 -30.93 -7.16 -7.74
CA GLU A 340 -32.20 -6.58 -7.28
C GLU A 340 -32.55 -7.01 -5.84
N ASN A 341 -32.08 -8.19 -5.41
CA ASN A 341 -32.37 -8.75 -4.10
C ASN A 341 -31.22 -8.57 -3.08
N GLY A 342 -30.11 -7.96 -3.49
CA GLY A 342 -28.96 -7.72 -2.61
C GLY A 342 -27.61 -7.89 -3.31
N PRO A 343 -26.51 -7.80 -2.55
CA PRO A 343 -25.19 -7.94 -3.12
C PRO A 343 -24.89 -9.38 -3.55
N VAL A 344 -24.00 -9.52 -4.53
CA VAL A 344 -23.52 -10.81 -5.03
C VAL A 344 -22.01 -10.92 -4.93
N GLY A 345 -21.50 -12.16 -4.83
CA GLY A 345 -20.09 -12.47 -4.96
C GLY A 345 -19.79 -13.11 -6.32
N ILE A 346 -18.68 -12.73 -6.94
CA ILE A 346 -18.17 -13.37 -8.14
C ILE A 346 -16.66 -13.58 -7.98
N ALA A 347 -16.22 -14.82 -8.13
CA ALA A 347 -14.84 -15.21 -7.90
C ALA A 347 -14.32 -16.05 -9.08
N THR A 348 -13.06 -15.79 -9.46
CA THR A 348 -12.26 -16.71 -10.27
C THR A 348 -11.37 -17.58 -9.39
N SER A 349 -11.57 -17.46 -8.06
CA SER A 349 -10.84 -18.19 -7.04
C SER A 349 -11.59 -19.48 -6.72
N GLU A 350 -10.89 -20.60 -6.88
CA GLU A 350 -11.35 -21.93 -6.49
C GLU A 350 -10.29 -22.60 -5.59
N SER A 351 -10.43 -23.90 -5.41
CA SER A 351 -9.46 -24.72 -4.70
C SER A 351 -8.05 -24.59 -5.31
N HIS A 352 -7.03 -24.87 -4.51
CA HIS A 352 -5.64 -24.90 -5.00
C HIS A 352 -5.46 -25.84 -6.21
N ASP A 353 -6.23 -26.94 -6.28
CA ASP A 353 -6.15 -27.88 -7.41
C ASP A 353 -6.68 -27.27 -8.70
N ALA A 354 -7.80 -26.55 -8.67
CA ALA A 354 -8.34 -25.85 -9.84
C ALA A 354 -7.37 -24.77 -10.36
N VAL A 355 -6.73 -24.05 -9.44
CA VAL A 355 -5.68 -23.06 -9.79
C VAL A 355 -4.49 -23.74 -10.45
N ASN A 356 -4.00 -24.85 -9.90
CA ASN A 356 -2.89 -25.60 -10.46
C ASN A 356 -3.22 -26.11 -11.88
N LEU A 357 -4.43 -26.62 -12.10
CA LEU A 357 -4.88 -27.07 -13.41
C LEU A 357 -4.97 -25.93 -14.42
N ALA A 358 -5.50 -24.77 -14.02
CA ALA A 358 -5.54 -23.59 -14.88
C ALA A 358 -4.12 -23.12 -15.24
N GLN A 359 -3.20 -23.13 -14.28
CA GLN A 359 -1.78 -22.79 -14.51
C GLN A 359 -1.08 -23.80 -15.42
N GLN A 360 -1.40 -25.09 -15.33
CA GLN A 360 -0.87 -26.10 -16.24
C GLN A 360 -1.36 -25.89 -17.68
N ARG A 361 -2.61 -25.46 -17.84
CA ARG A 361 -3.21 -25.25 -19.19
C ARG A 361 -2.75 -23.95 -19.86
N TYR A 362 -2.72 -22.85 -19.10
CA TYR A 362 -2.49 -21.50 -19.65
C TYR A 362 -1.12 -20.92 -19.32
N GLY A 363 -0.32 -21.61 -18.51
CA GLY A 363 0.82 -21.03 -17.82
C GLY A 363 0.37 -20.16 -16.65
N ARG A 364 1.27 -19.87 -15.73
CA ARG A 364 0.98 -19.04 -14.53
C ARG A 364 0.51 -17.64 -14.91
N GLU A 365 1.24 -17.00 -15.80
CA GLU A 365 0.95 -15.64 -16.26
C GLU A 365 -0.36 -15.59 -17.07
N GLY A 366 -0.56 -16.54 -17.96
CA GLY A 366 -1.79 -16.63 -18.76
C GLY A 366 -3.04 -16.86 -17.92
N ALA A 367 -2.98 -17.71 -16.90
CA ALA A 367 -4.10 -17.92 -15.98
C ALA A 367 -4.42 -16.66 -15.16
N ALA A 368 -3.40 -15.93 -14.69
CA ALA A 368 -3.57 -14.67 -13.98
C ALA A 368 -4.19 -13.59 -14.90
N GLN A 369 -3.65 -13.41 -16.11
CA GLN A 369 -4.17 -12.46 -17.10
C GLN A 369 -5.62 -12.77 -17.49
N LEU A 370 -5.97 -14.06 -17.64
CA LEU A 370 -7.34 -14.47 -17.93
C LEU A 370 -8.29 -14.09 -16.80
N ALA A 371 -7.94 -14.40 -15.55
CA ALA A 371 -8.74 -14.08 -14.38
C ALA A 371 -8.91 -12.56 -14.21
N GLU A 372 -7.82 -11.80 -14.33
CA GLU A 372 -7.82 -10.34 -14.24
C GLU A 372 -8.64 -9.69 -15.37
N GLY A 373 -8.51 -10.20 -16.60
CA GLY A 373 -9.27 -9.74 -17.74
C GLY A 373 -10.77 -9.96 -17.59
N ILE A 374 -11.18 -11.14 -17.09
CA ILE A 374 -12.59 -11.44 -16.79
C ILE A 374 -13.13 -10.50 -15.72
N LEU A 375 -12.49 -10.42 -14.55
CA LEU A 375 -12.99 -9.61 -13.44
C LEU A 375 -12.96 -8.11 -13.76
N GLY A 376 -11.94 -7.62 -14.47
CA GLY A 376 -11.83 -6.23 -14.88
C GLY A 376 -12.94 -5.80 -15.83
N ARG A 377 -13.20 -6.57 -16.91
CA ARG A 377 -14.29 -6.28 -17.86
C ARG A 377 -15.66 -6.48 -17.23
N LEU A 378 -15.80 -7.48 -16.36
CA LEU A 378 -17.03 -7.71 -15.61
C LEU A 378 -17.34 -6.52 -14.71
N ALA A 379 -16.35 -5.92 -14.04
CA ALA A 379 -16.55 -4.74 -13.22
C ALA A 379 -17.14 -3.56 -14.03
N VAL A 380 -16.65 -3.34 -15.26
CA VAL A 380 -17.21 -2.33 -16.19
C VAL A 380 -18.68 -2.62 -16.53
N SER A 381 -18.99 -3.87 -16.87
CA SER A 381 -20.35 -4.30 -17.21
C SER A 381 -21.30 -4.18 -16.01
N LEU A 382 -20.82 -4.52 -14.80
CA LEU A 382 -21.57 -4.38 -13.54
C LEU A 382 -21.80 -2.91 -13.20
N ARG A 383 -20.80 -2.02 -13.35
CA ARG A 383 -20.98 -0.57 -13.18
C ARG A 383 -22.06 -0.04 -14.11
N SER A 384 -22.06 -0.45 -15.38
CA SER A 384 -23.09 -0.09 -16.37
C SER A 384 -24.47 -0.67 -16.01
N ALA A 385 -24.53 -1.77 -15.27
CA ALA A 385 -25.76 -2.38 -14.75
C ALA A 385 -26.22 -1.79 -13.40
N GLY A 386 -25.60 -0.69 -12.91
CA GLY A 386 -26.03 0.01 -11.70
C GLY A 386 -25.27 -0.39 -10.41
N VAL A 387 -24.26 -1.21 -10.49
CA VAL A 387 -23.39 -1.49 -9.33
C VAL A 387 -22.54 -0.25 -9.03
N ARG A 388 -22.54 0.17 -7.75
CA ARG A 388 -21.79 1.34 -7.27
C ARG A 388 -20.90 1.02 -6.07
N ARG A 389 -21.00 -0.19 -5.50
CA ARG A 389 -20.23 -0.62 -4.35
C ARG A 389 -19.47 -1.89 -4.68
N PHE A 390 -18.14 -1.81 -4.66
CA PHE A 390 -17.24 -2.90 -5.04
C PHE A 390 -16.32 -3.26 -3.88
N VAL A 391 -16.32 -4.52 -3.46
CA VAL A 391 -15.29 -5.09 -2.59
C VAL A 391 -14.42 -6.00 -3.44
N VAL A 392 -13.14 -5.71 -3.53
CA VAL A 392 -12.19 -6.42 -4.41
C VAL A 392 -11.13 -7.12 -3.58
N ALA A 393 -11.00 -8.43 -3.78
CA ALA A 393 -10.04 -9.26 -3.06
C ALA A 393 -8.91 -9.77 -3.97
N GLY A 394 -7.70 -9.29 -3.72
CA GLY A 394 -6.47 -9.58 -4.46
C GLY A 394 -5.77 -8.30 -4.90
N GLY A 395 -4.46 -8.20 -4.69
CA GLY A 395 -3.70 -6.99 -5.05
C GLY A 395 -3.71 -6.70 -6.55
N GLU A 396 -3.35 -7.69 -7.37
CA GLU A 396 -3.34 -7.57 -8.84
C GLU A 396 -4.76 -7.38 -9.36
N THR A 397 -5.74 -8.12 -8.85
CA THR A 397 -7.16 -7.96 -9.18
C THR A 397 -7.66 -6.55 -8.90
N SER A 398 -7.26 -5.97 -7.75
CA SER A 398 -7.61 -4.60 -7.37
C SER A 398 -7.09 -3.59 -8.39
N GLY A 399 -5.82 -3.70 -8.77
CA GLY A 399 -5.23 -2.86 -9.80
C GLY A 399 -5.92 -3.01 -11.16
N SER A 400 -6.19 -4.25 -11.58
CA SER A 400 -6.87 -4.52 -12.85
C SER A 400 -8.28 -3.91 -12.90
N ILE A 401 -9.07 -4.07 -11.84
CA ILE A 401 -10.44 -3.53 -11.78
C ILE A 401 -10.43 -2.00 -11.81
N VAL A 402 -9.56 -1.35 -11.04
CA VAL A 402 -9.45 0.12 -11.02
C VAL A 402 -9.04 0.65 -12.39
N ASP A 403 -8.09 -0.02 -13.07
CA ASP A 403 -7.67 0.33 -14.43
C ASP A 403 -8.83 0.20 -15.44
N HIS A 404 -9.57 -0.94 -15.42
CA HIS A 404 -10.70 -1.16 -16.33
C HIS A 404 -11.87 -0.19 -16.09
N LEU A 405 -12.14 0.14 -14.83
CA LEU A 405 -13.16 1.15 -14.47
C LEU A 405 -12.73 2.58 -14.83
N GLY A 406 -11.48 2.80 -15.26
CA GLY A 406 -10.95 4.11 -15.59
C GLY A 406 -10.82 5.04 -14.39
N ILE A 407 -10.75 4.51 -13.19
CA ILE A 407 -10.68 5.29 -11.95
C ILE A 407 -9.29 5.85 -11.77
N ARG A 408 -9.18 7.18 -11.71
CA ARG A 408 -7.89 7.88 -11.66
C ARG A 408 -7.72 8.74 -10.41
N ARG A 409 -8.82 9.10 -9.75
CA ARG A 409 -8.82 9.94 -8.55
C ARG A 409 -9.76 9.36 -7.52
N LEU A 410 -9.30 9.27 -6.29
CA LEU A 410 -10.01 8.65 -5.18
C LEU A 410 -9.97 9.54 -3.94
N ARG A 411 -11.08 9.64 -3.25
CA ARG A 411 -11.15 10.07 -1.86
C ARG A 411 -11.00 8.82 -1.00
N VAL A 412 -9.86 8.70 -0.34
CA VAL A 412 -9.54 7.54 0.51
C VAL A 412 -10.14 7.73 1.89
N GLY A 413 -10.65 6.66 2.47
CA GLY A 413 -11.17 6.63 3.84
C GLY A 413 -10.08 6.41 4.89
N PRO A 414 -10.44 6.51 6.18
CA PRO A 414 -9.49 6.26 7.26
C PRO A 414 -9.03 4.80 7.29
N TYR A 415 -7.91 4.55 7.96
CA TYR A 415 -7.29 3.23 8.05
C TYR A 415 -8.19 2.23 8.77
N GLY A 416 -8.64 1.21 8.05
CA GLY A 416 -9.51 0.13 8.55
C GLY A 416 -8.77 -1.17 8.91
N GLY A 417 -7.45 -1.22 8.74
CA GLY A 417 -6.63 -2.39 9.02
C GLY A 417 -5.59 -2.68 7.92
N PRO A 418 -4.63 -3.57 8.22
CA PRO A 418 -3.56 -3.90 7.29
C PRO A 418 -4.08 -4.45 5.97
N GLY A 419 -3.56 -3.90 4.85
CA GLY A 419 -3.89 -4.35 3.50
C GLY A 419 -5.36 -4.19 3.11
N ILE A 420 -6.09 -3.29 3.79
CA ILE A 420 -7.48 -2.93 3.47
C ILE A 420 -7.51 -1.42 3.22
N GLY A 421 -8.00 -1.02 2.06
CA GLY A 421 -8.22 0.37 1.73
C GLY A 421 -9.64 0.59 1.25
N THR A 422 -10.32 1.59 1.81
CA THR A 422 -11.65 2.04 1.36
C THR A 422 -11.54 3.39 0.69
N ALA A 423 -12.30 3.61 -0.35
CA ALA A 423 -12.32 4.88 -1.08
C ALA A 423 -13.63 5.09 -1.81
N VAL A 424 -13.88 6.33 -2.20
CA VAL A 424 -14.96 6.72 -3.12
C VAL A 424 -14.36 7.52 -4.26
N THR A 425 -14.81 7.30 -5.49
CA THR A 425 -14.37 8.07 -6.65
C THR A 425 -14.85 9.51 -6.52
N ASP A 426 -14.05 10.44 -7.03
CA ASP A 426 -14.36 11.87 -7.03
C ASP A 426 -15.06 12.24 -8.36
N GLU A 427 -16.23 11.67 -8.57
CA GLU A 427 -17.06 11.78 -9.79
C GLU A 427 -18.51 12.10 -9.39
N ASP A 428 -19.31 12.63 -10.34
CA ASP A 428 -20.73 12.95 -10.12
C ASP A 428 -21.59 11.69 -9.86
N ASP A 429 -21.19 10.53 -10.44
CA ASP A 429 -21.80 9.22 -10.22
C ASP A 429 -20.77 8.32 -9.47
N PRO A 430 -20.67 8.49 -8.14
CA PRO A 430 -19.56 7.93 -7.37
C PRO A 430 -19.64 6.40 -7.24
N VAL A 431 -18.46 5.79 -7.19
CA VAL A 431 -18.29 4.38 -6.89
C VAL A 431 -17.52 4.23 -5.58
N ALA A 432 -18.05 3.44 -4.66
CA ALA A 432 -17.34 3.05 -3.45
C ALA A 432 -16.52 1.78 -3.70
N LEU A 433 -15.30 1.80 -3.23
CA LEU A 433 -14.33 0.72 -3.38
C LEU A 433 -13.80 0.28 -2.02
N CYS A 434 -13.69 -1.02 -1.82
CA CYS A 434 -12.79 -1.61 -0.83
C CYS A 434 -11.81 -2.52 -1.55
N LEU A 435 -10.54 -2.18 -1.49
CA LEU A 435 -9.47 -2.98 -2.07
C LEU A 435 -8.72 -3.68 -0.94
N LYS A 436 -8.61 -5.01 -1.02
CA LYS A 436 -7.96 -5.78 0.03
C LYS A 436 -6.90 -6.74 -0.51
N SER A 437 -5.82 -6.89 0.25
CA SER A 437 -4.85 -7.96 0.06
C SER A 437 -5.51 -9.33 0.25
N GLY A 438 -5.15 -10.32 -0.57
CA GLY A 438 -5.72 -11.66 -0.49
C GLY A 438 -5.64 -12.32 0.89
N LYS A 439 -4.58 -12.08 1.65
CA LYS A 439 -4.25 -12.76 2.92
C LYS A 439 -4.76 -12.08 4.18
N LEU A 440 -5.43 -10.93 4.08
CA LEU A 440 -5.71 -10.05 5.23
C LEU A 440 -7.22 -9.76 5.38
N GLY A 441 -7.58 -9.22 6.54
CA GLY A 441 -8.94 -8.83 6.90
C GLY A 441 -9.70 -9.85 7.74
N PRO A 442 -10.73 -9.42 8.47
CA PRO A 442 -11.65 -10.31 9.21
C PRO A 442 -12.46 -11.17 8.26
N VAL A 443 -13.05 -12.25 8.77
CA VAL A 443 -13.79 -13.23 7.94
C VAL A 443 -15.08 -12.63 7.35
N ASP A 444 -15.74 -11.76 8.07
CA ASP A 444 -16.98 -11.07 7.69
C ASP A 444 -16.78 -9.78 6.86
N LEU A 445 -15.53 -9.49 6.47
CA LEU A 445 -15.15 -8.24 5.80
C LEU A 445 -16.05 -7.88 4.62
N PHE A 446 -16.45 -8.83 3.80
CA PHE A 446 -17.17 -8.54 2.57
C PHE A 446 -18.55 -7.95 2.82
N ALA A 447 -19.33 -8.57 3.68
CA ALA A 447 -20.67 -8.10 4.01
C ALA A 447 -20.63 -6.80 4.83
N THR A 448 -19.77 -6.74 5.85
CA THR A 448 -19.63 -5.56 6.72
C THR A 448 -19.19 -4.33 5.95
N THR A 449 -18.25 -4.50 5.00
CA THR A 449 -17.79 -3.37 4.17
C THR A 449 -18.86 -2.89 3.19
N LEU A 450 -19.56 -3.79 2.50
CA LEU A 450 -20.66 -3.39 1.62
C LEU A 450 -21.75 -2.64 2.37
N GLN A 451 -22.02 -3.01 3.63
CA GLN A 451 -22.96 -2.31 4.48
C GLN A 451 -22.44 -0.93 4.92
N SER A 452 -21.16 -0.83 5.30
CA SER A 452 -20.57 0.44 5.70
C SER A 452 -20.51 1.47 4.57
N MET A 453 -20.43 1.05 3.31
CA MET A 453 -20.52 1.93 2.15
C MET A 453 -21.90 2.60 2.00
N LEU A 454 -22.96 1.96 2.49
CA LEU A 454 -24.31 2.56 2.56
C LEU A 454 -24.46 3.50 3.75
N HIS A 455 -23.83 3.16 4.87
CA HIS A 455 -24.01 3.84 6.15
C HIS A 455 -22.66 4.06 6.82
N PRO A 456 -21.85 5.01 6.35
CA PRO A 456 -20.46 5.19 6.83
C PRO A 456 -20.35 5.62 8.30
N GLU A 457 -21.45 6.09 8.92
CA GLU A 457 -21.49 6.53 10.33
C GLU A 457 -21.94 5.44 11.33
N GLY A 458 -22.17 4.21 10.86
CA GLY A 458 -22.86 3.15 11.62
C GLY A 458 -21.97 2.07 12.21
N ILE A 459 -20.64 2.20 12.26
CA ILE A 459 -19.75 1.23 12.90
C ILE A 459 -19.10 1.88 14.12
N ASN A 460 -19.82 1.87 15.24
CA ASN A 460 -19.28 2.07 16.60
C ASN A 460 -18.83 0.74 17.19
#